data_ac7f38d9afae245e8f260ed1c14c0e39
#
_entry.id   ac7f38d9afae245e8f260ed1c14c0e39
#
_cell.length_a   1.000
_cell.length_b   1.000
_cell.length_c   1.000
_cell.angle_alpha   90.00
_cell.angle_beta   90.00
_cell.angle_gamma   90.00
#
_symmetry.space_group_name_H-M   'P 1'
#
loop_
_entity.id
_entity.type
_entity.pdbx_description
1 polymer ?
#
loop_
_entity_poly.entity_id
_entity_poly.type
_entity_poly.pdbx_seq_one_letter_code
_entity_poly.pdbx_strand_id
1 'polypeptide(L)'
;MSYQAKVMNVMIASPGDVTRERVLAQEVIAEWNSLHAERFKLVLLPLLWELDSHPIMGDRPQAILSRQLVDRADVLIAVFWTRLGSPTGKDISGTVEEIRQMVDRQKPVMIYLSSTPIAIDSVDLKQYEALKAFISDMEPKGLLQRYKSHDEFAKLLYQHLTRLMPEHAKNSEAITAEAAIEAASHLTSVDVEQPSVASVRLSDEAATLLMLTAEDPSGGEVLIARTFGGTHVQANSTQVNRLNDRRSEAKWVKAVEDLVGYGLLKELGYKGEVFEITYDGYRIADELVKRGFKKTALDSQS
;
A
#
# COMPACT_ATOMS: atom_id res chain seq x y z
N MET A 1 -26.28 8.49 4.70
CA MET A 1 -26.28 8.59 6.17
C MET A 1 -25.02 7.91 6.70
N SER A 2 -24.41 8.43 7.77
CA SER A 2 -23.29 7.73 8.44
C SER A 2 -23.81 6.49 9.20
N TYR A 3 -22.99 5.43 9.25
CA TYR A 3 -23.30 4.21 10.01
C TYR A 3 -22.05 3.73 10.74
N GLN A 4 -22.24 3.01 11.82
CA GLN A 4 -21.15 2.32 12.50
C GLN A 4 -20.87 0.98 11.82
N ALA A 5 -19.60 0.65 11.63
CA ALA A 5 -19.19 -0.62 11.06
C ALA A 5 -17.94 -1.15 11.78
N LYS A 6 -17.86 -2.46 11.92
CA LYS A 6 -16.65 -3.14 12.34
C LYS A 6 -15.63 -3.09 11.20
N VAL A 7 -14.35 -2.91 11.53
CA VAL A 7 -13.25 -3.01 10.58
C VAL A 7 -12.56 -4.36 10.74
N MET A 8 -12.37 -5.09 9.64
CA MET A 8 -11.55 -6.29 9.57
C MET A 8 -10.35 -6.06 8.66
N ASN A 9 -9.18 -6.30 9.20
CA ASN A 9 -7.91 -6.15 8.48
C ASN A 9 -7.63 -7.40 7.65
N VAL A 10 -7.53 -7.24 6.33
CA VAL A 10 -7.29 -8.31 5.36
C VAL A 10 -5.86 -8.19 4.85
N MET A 11 -4.96 -9.01 5.37
CA MET A 11 -3.57 -9.04 4.92
C MET A 11 -3.46 -9.73 3.55
N ILE A 12 -2.69 -9.14 2.64
CA ILE A 12 -2.38 -9.72 1.33
C ILE A 12 -0.91 -10.09 1.30
N ALA A 13 -0.62 -11.38 1.27
CA ALA A 13 0.72 -11.96 1.29
C ALA A 13 1.03 -12.68 -0.02
N SER A 14 2.18 -12.41 -0.60
CA SER A 14 2.59 -13.07 -1.83
C SER A 14 4.08 -12.86 -2.16
N PRO A 15 4.71 -13.76 -2.91
CA PRO A 15 5.99 -13.51 -3.56
C PRO A 15 5.89 -12.39 -4.61
N GLY A 16 7.06 -11.96 -5.12
CA GLY A 16 7.14 -10.81 -6.03
C GLY A 16 6.63 -11.05 -7.46
N ASP A 17 6.26 -12.28 -7.83
CA ASP A 17 5.81 -12.67 -9.18
C ASP A 17 4.29 -12.55 -9.41
N VAL A 18 3.53 -12.10 -8.40
CA VAL A 18 2.06 -11.94 -8.45
C VAL A 18 1.61 -10.52 -8.11
N THR A 19 2.32 -9.53 -8.63
CA THR A 19 2.06 -8.10 -8.36
C THR A 19 0.66 -7.67 -8.83
N ARG A 20 0.20 -8.19 -9.98
CA ARG A 20 -1.13 -7.85 -10.50
C ARG A 20 -2.25 -8.39 -9.60
N GLU A 21 -2.10 -9.58 -9.07
CA GLU A 21 -3.06 -10.17 -8.14
C GLU A 21 -3.17 -9.39 -6.84
N ARG A 22 -2.07 -8.79 -6.36
CA ARG A 22 -2.11 -7.90 -5.18
C ARG A 22 -2.97 -6.66 -5.43
N VAL A 23 -2.83 -6.06 -6.59
CA VAL A 23 -3.68 -4.91 -6.99
C VAL A 23 -5.14 -5.34 -7.11
N LEU A 24 -5.39 -6.45 -7.81
CA LEU A 24 -6.75 -6.99 -7.97
C LEU A 24 -7.41 -7.33 -6.63
N ALA A 25 -6.65 -7.86 -5.67
CA ALA A 25 -7.20 -8.16 -4.36
C ALA A 25 -7.67 -6.87 -3.64
N GLN A 26 -6.94 -5.77 -3.76
CA GLN A 26 -7.37 -4.47 -3.24
C GLN A 26 -8.61 -3.94 -3.96
N GLU A 27 -8.64 -4.02 -5.30
CA GLU A 27 -9.80 -3.63 -6.11
C GLU A 27 -11.05 -4.43 -5.71
N VAL A 28 -10.93 -5.76 -5.54
CA VAL A 28 -12.02 -6.63 -5.09
C VAL A 28 -12.49 -6.29 -3.67
N ILE A 29 -11.58 -5.99 -2.75
CA ILE A 29 -11.92 -5.56 -1.39
C ILE A 29 -12.70 -4.24 -1.44
N ALA A 30 -12.27 -3.27 -2.25
CA ALA A 30 -12.96 -1.99 -2.42
C ALA A 30 -14.36 -2.17 -3.02
N GLU A 31 -14.49 -3.01 -4.05
CA GLU A 31 -15.79 -3.37 -4.65
C GLU A 31 -16.71 -4.05 -3.62
N TRP A 32 -16.18 -5.00 -2.87
CA TRP A 32 -16.93 -5.68 -1.81
C TRP A 32 -17.45 -4.70 -0.76
N ASN A 33 -16.60 -3.78 -0.30
CA ASN A 33 -16.99 -2.73 0.65
C ASN A 33 -18.11 -1.86 0.09
N SER A 34 -18.00 -1.43 -1.16
CA SER A 34 -19.02 -0.60 -1.85
C SER A 34 -20.39 -1.26 -1.84
N LEU A 35 -20.44 -2.57 -2.04
CA LEU A 35 -21.72 -3.31 -2.20
C LEU A 35 -22.25 -3.87 -0.87
N HIS A 36 -21.40 -4.13 0.11
CA HIS A 36 -21.75 -4.94 1.26
C HIS A 36 -21.52 -4.28 2.62
N ALA A 37 -20.64 -3.25 2.72
CA ALA A 37 -20.24 -2.70 4.01
C ALA A 37 -21.41 -2.16 4.83
N GLU A 38 -22.34 -1.44 4.21
CA GLU A 38 -23.52 -0.92 4.90
C GLU A 38 -24.44 -2.03 5.39
N ARG A 39 -24.67 -3.04 4.55
CA ARG A 39 -25.56 -4.18 4.85
C ARG A 39 -25.05 -5.03 5.99
N PHE A 40 -23.74 -5.36 5.98
CA PHE A 40 -23.14 -6.23 6.98
C PHE A 40 -22.56 -5.47 8.18
N LYS A 41 -22.56 -4.12 8.13
CA LYS A 41 -21.87 -3.27 9.11
C LYS A 41 -20.41 -3.68 9.31
N LEU A 42 -19.75 -4.00 8.20
CA LEU A 42 -18.41 -4.54 8.13
C LEU A 42 -17.63 -3.86 7.02
N VAL A 43 -16.44 -3.35 7.32
CA VAL A 43 -15.50 -2.78 6.35
C VAL A 43 -14.25 -3.64 6.32
N LEU A 44 -13.81 -4.05 5.15
CA LEU A 44 -12.57 -4.77 4.93
C LEU A 44 -11.46 -3.75 4.63
N LEU A 45 -10.40 -3.76 5.43
CA LEU A 45 -9.25 -2.89 5.23
C LEU A 45 -8.06 -3.73 4.74
N PRO A 46 -7.57 -3.54 3.50
CA PRO A 46 -6.40 -4.26 3.02
C PRO A 46 -5.15 -3.84 3.80
N LEU A 47 -4.34 -4.81 4.23
CA LEU A 47 -3.02 -4.60 4.81
C LEU A 47 -1.96 -5.14 3.86
N LEU A 48 -1.03 -4.27 3.46
CA LEU A 48 0.09 -4.58 2.58
C LEU A 48 1.40 -4.16 3.23
N TRP A 49 2.43 -4.99 3.11
CA TRP A 49 3.73 -4.69 3.71
C TRP A 49 4.36 -3.41 3.14
N GLU A 50 4.07 -3.06 1.88
CA GLU A 50 4.57 -1.86 1.22
C GLU A 50 4.01 -0.56 1.80
N LEU A 51 2.78 -0.59 2.31
CA LEU A 51 2.04 0.59 2.76
C LEU A 51 1.88 0.65 4.27
N ASP A 52 1.75 -0.51 4.93
CA ASP A 52 1.35 -0.63 6.33
C ASP A 52 2.53 -0.97 7.25
N SER A 53 3.76 -1.10 6.70
CA SER A 53 4.97 -1.29 7.48
C SER A 53 5.82 -0.01 7.51
N HIS A 54 6.60 0.13 8.56
CA HIS A 54 7.53 1.24 8.72
C HIS A 54 8.91 0.72 9.15
N PRO A 55 10.00 1.41 8.76
CA PRO A 55 11.34 0.98 9.11
C PRO A 55 11.57 1.11 10.63
N ILE A 56 11.94 -0.02 11.24
CA ILE A 56 12.36 -0.09 12.64
C ILE A 56 13.53 -1.06 12.77
N MET A 57 14.46 -0.77 13.68
CA MET A 57 15.61 -1.62 13.98
C MET A 57 15.36 -2.43 15.24
N GLY A 58 16.05 -3.56 15.39
CA GLY A 58 16.06 -4.34 16.64
C GLY A 58 15.67 -5.80 16.50
N ASP A 59 15.30 -6.26 15.30
CA ASP A 59 15.01 -7.68 15.01
C ASP A 59 15.20 -8.00 13.52
N ARG A 60 15.02 -9.28 13.15
CA ARG A 60 14.99 -9.70 11.74
C ARG A 60 13.89 -8.94 10.99
N PRO A 61 14.11 -8.53 9.72
CA PRO A 61 13.11 -7.81 8.94
C PRO A 61 11.73 -8.50 8.95
N GLN A 62 11.69 -9.82 8.73
CA GLN A 62 10.43 -10.56 8.74
C GLN A 62 9.74 -10.60 10.11
N ALA A 63 10.51 -10.65 11.21
CA ALA A 63 9.91 -10.60 12.56
C ALA A 63 9.30 -9.22 12.85
N ILE A 64 9.88 -8.16 12.30
CA ILE A 64 9.35 -6.80 12.38
C ILE A 64 8.04 -6.71 11.58
N LEU A 65 8.05 -7.17 10.33
CA LEU A 65 6.86 -7.20 9.47
C LEU A 65 5.73 -8.03 10.09
N SER A 66 6.05 -9.21 10.64
CA SER A 66 5.08 -10.05 11.33
C SER A 66 4.38 -9.32 12.48
N ARG A 67 5.14 -8.60 13.32
CA ARG A 67 4.53 -7.82 14.42
C ARG A 67 3.67 -6.67 13.92
N GLN A 68 4.09 -6.01 12.84
CA GLN A 68 3.38 -4.86 12.30
C GLN A 68 2.10 -5.23 11.54
N LEU A 69 2.08 -6.37 10.87
CA LEU A 69 1.01 -6.78 9.97
C LEU A 69 0.24 -8.00 10.45
N VAL A 70 0.91 -9.13 10.70
CA VAL A 70 0.25 -10.40 11.05
C VAL A 70 -0.50 -10.28 12.39
N ASP A 71 0.03 -9.53 13.36
CA ASP A 71 -0.64 -9.32 14.64
C ASP A 71 -1.95 -8.55 14.48
N ARG A 72 -1.98 -7.62 13.54
CA ARG A 72 -3.17 -6.80 13.23
C ARG A 72 -4.14 -7.46 12.27
N ALA A 73 -3.69 -8.40 11.45
CA ALA A 73 -4.52 -9.04 10.45
C ALA A 73 -5.62 -9.92 11.08
N ASP A 74 -6.83 -9.85 10.57
CA ASP A 74 -7.95 -10.72 10.92
C ASP A 74 -8.10 -11.87 9.95
N VAL A 75 -7.72 -11.66 8.69
CA VAL A 75 -7.77 -12.63 7.58
C VAL A 75 -6.52 -12.50 6.73
N LEU A 76 -6.04 -13.59 6.18
CA LEU A 76 -4.94 -13.63 5.22
C LEU A 76 -5.40 -14.12 3.84
N ILE A 77 -5.06 -13.38 2.80
CA ILE A 77 -5.14 -13.81 1.40
C ILE A 77 -3.70 -14.06 0.94
N ALA A 78 -3.35 -15.33 0.68
CA ALA A 78 -2.05 -15.70 0.16
C ALA A 78 -2.17 -16.09 -1.31
N VAL A 79 -1.30 -15.55 -2.17
CA VAL A 79 -1.32 -15.81 -3.61
C VAL A 79 0.04 -16.29 -4.08
N PHE A 80 0.08 -17.39 -4.84
CA PHE A 80 1.29 -17.95 -5.41
C PHE A 80 1.13 -18.26 -6.90
N TRP A 81 2.23 -18.17 -7.63
CA TRP A 81 2.27 -18.55 -9.04
C TRP A 81 3.44 -19.52 -9.31
N THR A 82 4.66 -19.02 -9.46
CA THR A 82 5.84 -19.84 -9.78
C THR A 82 6.89 -19.84 -8.67
N ARG A 83 6.77 -18.95 -7.69
CA ARG A 83 7.73 -18.76 -6.61
C ARG A 83 7.10 -18.98 -5.24
N LEU A 84 7.91 -19.50 -4.32
CA LEU A 84 7.53 -19.57 -2.91
C LEU A 84 7.92 -18.31 -2.14
N GLY A 85 8.95 -17.60 -2.61
CA GLY A 85 9.53 -16.42 -1.95
C GLY A 85 10.88 -16.71 -1.29
N SER A 86 11.50 -15.68 -0.73
CA SER A 86 12.83 -15.76 -0.14
C SER A 86 12.79 -16.30 1.30
N PRO A 87 13.77 -17.14 1.70
CA PRO A 87 13.89 -17.62 3.06
C PRO A 87 14.07 -16.50 4.09
N THR A 88 13.48 -16.65 5.26
CA THR A 88 13.53 -15.66 6.36
C THR A 88 14.54 -15.99 7.45
N GLY A 89 15.17 -17.16 7.35
CA GLY A 89 16.02 -17.73 8.41
C GLY A 89 15.26 -18.49 9.50
N LYS A 90 13.92 -18.35 9.54
CA LYS A 90 13.01 -19.11 10.40
C LYS A 90 12.13 -20.05 9.58
N ASP A 91 11.75 -19.62 8.39
CA ASP A 91 10.91 -20.37 7.48
C ASP A 91 11.47 -20.35 6.06
N ILE A 92 10.92 -21.25 5.22
CA ILE A 92 11.31 -21.41 3.81
C ILE A 92 10.94 -20.20 2.96
N SER A 93 9.97 -19.36 3.39
CA SER A 93 9.70 -18.04 2.82
C SER A 93 8.92 -17.16 3.80
N GLY A 94 8.94 -15.84 3.56
CA GLY A 94 8.16 -14.87 4.32
C GLY A 94 6.66 -15.15 4.27
N THR A 95 6.13 -15.39 3.09
CA THR A 95 4.71 -15.71 2.90
C THR A 95 4.30 -16.99 3.63
N VAL A 96 5.17 -18.01 3.66
CA VAL A 96 4.91 -19.25 4.42
C VAL A 96 4.96 -19.00 5.92
N GLU A 97 5.91 -18.17 6.40
CA GLU A 97 5.97 -17.78 7.81
C GLU A 97 4.68 -17.06 8.24
N GLU A 98 4.16 -16.15 7.42
CA GLU A 98 2.89 -15.43 7.63
C GLU A 98 1.68 -16.39 7.67
N ILE A 99 1.59 -17.31 6.71
CA ILE A 99 0.54 -18.33 6.67
C ILE A 99 0.54 -19.17 7.98
N ARG A 100 1.72 -19.68 8.38
CA ARG A 100 1.83 -20.48 9.61
C ARG A 100 1.42 -19.71 10.84
N GLN A 101 1.87 -18.47 10.98
CA GLN A 101 1.50 -17.63 12.10
C GLN A 101 -0.01 -17.34 12.17
N MET A 102 -0.68 -17.17 11.04
CA MET A 102 -2.13 -16.98 11.00
C MET A 102 -2.88 -18.26 11.37
N VAL A 103 -2.43 -19.41 10.86
CA VAL A 103 -3.00 -20.74 11.18
C VAL A 103 -2.82 -21.06 12.67
N ASP A 104 -1.64 -20.82 13.23
CA ASP A 104 -1.36 -21.02 14.67
C ASP A 104 -2.27 -20.17 15.57
N ARG A 105 -2.67 -18.99 15.08
CA ARG A 105 -3.64 -18.11 15.76
C ARG A 105 -5.10 -18.42 15.44
N GLN A 106 -5.35 -19.49 14.72
CA GLN A 106 -6.71 -19.89 14.29
C GLN A 106 -7.45 -18.79 13.49
N LYS A 107 -6.68 -17.95 12.78
CA LYS A 107 -7.23 -16.92 11.90
C LYS A 107 -7.43 -17.48 10.49
N PRO A 108 -8.46 -17.05 9.75
CA PRO A 108 -8.73 -17.53 8.39
C PRO A 108 -7.58 -17.25 7.43
N VAL A 109 -7.22 -18.25 6.65
CA VAL A 109 -6.22 -18.17 5.57
C VAL A 109 -6.84 -18.67 4.28
N MET A 110 -6.85 -17.84 3.23
CA MET A 110 -7.28 -18.21 1.88
C MET A 110 -6.05 -18.28 0.99
N ILE A 111 -5.77 -19.46 0.42
CA ILE A 111 -4.61 -19.67 -0.45
C ILE A 111 -5.08 -19.84 -1.89
N TYR A 112 -4.54 -19.00 -2.77
CA TYR A 112 -4.80 -18.98 -4.20
C TYR A 112 -3.55 -19.36 -4.98
N LEU A 113 -3.70 -20.24 -5.98
CA LEU A 113 -2.62 -20.75 -6.80
C LEU A 113 -2.89 -20.42 -8.26
N SER A 114 -2.05 -19.63 -8.88
CA SER A 114 -2.13 -19.34 -10.31
C SER A 114 -1.77 -20.56 -11.14
N SER A 115 -2.61 -20.87 -12.11
CA SER A 115 -2.37 -21.85 -13.18
C SER A 115 -2.19 -21.14 -14.54
N THR A 116 -1.89 -19.83 -14.53
CA THR A 116 -1.62 -19.07 -15.74
C THR A 116 -0.36 -19.59 -16.42
N PRO A 117 -0.39 -19.82 -17.75
CA PRO A 117 0.78 -20.26 -18.49
C PRO A 117 1.96 -19.30 -18.36
N ILE A 118 3.16 -19.85 -18.28
CA ILE A 118 4.42 -19.10 -18.26
C ILE A 118 5.44 -19.78 -19.17
N ALA A 119 6.32 -19.00 -19.78
CA ALA A 119 7.43 -19.53 -20.54
C ALA A 119 8.40 -20.27 -19.61
N ILE A 120 8.80 -21.47 -19.98
CA ILE A 120 9.65 -22.35 -19.16
C ILE A 120 10.97 -21.69 -18.77
N ASP A 121 11.54 -20.89 -19.68
CA ASP A 121 12.80 -20.18 -19.48
C ASP A 121 12.71 -19.06 -18.42
N SER A 122 11.49 -18.65 -18.04
CA SER A 122 11.22 -17.62 -17.04
C SER A 122 11.03 -18.18 -15.62
N VAL A 123 11.04 -19.51 -15.47
CA VAL A 123 10.76 -20.20 -14.20
C VAL A 123 12.07 -20.47 -13.45
N ASP A 124 12.15 -19.96 -12.22
CA ASP A 124 13.17 -20.42 -11.27
C ASP A 124 12.77 -21.82 -10.74
N LEU A 125 13.44 -22.85 -11.24
CA LEU A 125 13.11 -24.24 -10.92
C LEU A 125 13.21 -24.54 -9.42
N LYS A 126 14.17 -23.94 -8.71
CA LYS A 126 14.31 -24.17 -7.24
C LYS A 126 13.13 -23.58 -6.49
N GLN A 127 12.71 -22.37 -6.85
CA GLN A 127 11.53 -21.72 -6.28
C GLN A 127 10.25 -22.49 -6.57
N TYR A 128 10.12 -22.99 -7.80
CA TYR A 128 8.96 -23.77 -8.21
C TYR A 128 8.89 -25.15 -7.52
N GLU A 129 10.00 -25.84 -7.36
CA GLU A 129 10.08 -27.10 -6.60
C GLU A 129 9.72 -26.87 -5.13
N ALA A 130 10.25 -25.81 -4.51
CA ALA A 130 9.90 -25.44 -3.14
C ALA A 130 8.40 -25.12 -3.00
N LEU A 131 7.82 -24.41 -3.97
CA LEU A 131 6.38 -24.12 -4.00
C LEU A 131 5.56 -25.42 -4.12
N LYS A 132 5.95 -26.35 -5.00
CA LYS A 132 5.27 -27.65 -5.12
C LYS A 132 5.31 -28.45 -3.82
N ALA A 133 6.46 -28.49 -3.15
CA ALA A 133 6.59 -29.18 -1.86
C ALA A 133 5.68 -28.53 -0.80
N PHE A 134 5.61 -27.21 -0.75
CA PHE A 134 4.71 -26.47 0.13
C PHE A 134 3.23 -26.78 -0.17
N ILE A 135 2.84 -26.78 -1.45
CA ILE A 135 1.46 -27.11 -1.85
C ILE A 135 1.08 -28.51 -1.38
N SER A 136 1.96 -29.51 -1.62
CA SER A 136 1.73 -30.90 -1.19
C SER A 136 1.60 -31.04 0.33
N ASP A 137 2.29 -30.21 1.11
CA ASP A 137 2.15 -30.15 2.58
C ASP A 137 0.84 -29.50 3.01
N MET A 138 0.32 -28.55 2.23
CA MET A 138 -0.90 -27.80 2.57
C MET A 138 -2.19 -28.47 2.10
N GLU A 139 -2.20 -29.18 0.98
CA GLU A 139 -3.40 -29.85 0.43
C GLU A 139 -4.13 -30.76 1.43
N PRO A 140 -3.46 -31.53 2.29
CA PRO A 140 -4.15 -32.32 3.32
C PRO A 140 -4.70 -31.50 4.48
N LYS A 141 -4.26 -30.25 4.64
CA LYS A 141 -4.59 -29.37 5.78
C LYS A 141 -5.71 -28.40 5.49
N GLY A 142 -6.07 -28.21 4.21
CA GLY A 142 -7.09 -27.24 3.81
C GLY A 142 -7.39 -27.23 2.34
N LEU A 143 -8.38 -26.41 1.95
CA LEU A 143 -8.75 -26.23 0.57
C LEU A 143 -7.91 -25.12 -0.06
N LEU A 144 -7.22 -25.44 -1.14
CA LEU A 144 -6.47 -24.48 -1.96
C LEU A 144 -7.28 -24.15 -3.21
N GLN A 145 -7.35 -22.88 -3.58
CA GLN A 145 -8.07 -22.45 -4.76
C GLN A 145 -7.12 -22.20 -5.92
N ARG A 146 -7.31 -22.92 -7.04
CA ARG A 146 -6.60 -22.66 -8.30
C ARG A 146 -7.42 -21.73 -9.19
N TYR A 147 -6.72 -20.90 -9.98
CA TYR A 147 -7.31 -20.00 -10.98
C TYR A 147 -6.44 -19.95 -12.24
N LYS A 148 -7.03 -19.61 -13.39
CA LYS A 148 -6.38 -19.62 -14.71
C LYS A 148 -6.22 -18.24 -15.33
N SER A 149 -6.88 -17.22 -14.79
CA SER A 149 -6.81 -15.82 -15.26
C SER A 149 -7.03 -14.85 -14.10
N HIS A 150 -6.61 -13.60 -14.30
CA HIS A 150 -6.84 -12.54 -13.35
C HIS A 150 -8.34 -12.29 -13.07
N ASP A 151 -9.18 -12.37 -14.12
CA ASP A 151 -10.64 -12.21 -13.98
C ASP A 151 -11.24 -13.35 -13.15
N GLU A 152 -10.76 -14.58 -13.35
CA GLU A 152 -11.19 -15.72 -12.54
C GLU A 152 -10.77 -15.55 -11.08
N PHE A 153 -9.53 -15.09 -10.83
CA PHE A 153 -9.05 -14.78 -9.49
C PHE A 153 -9.94 -13.75 -8.79
N ALA A 154 -10.19 -12.62 -9.45
CA ALA A 154 -11.02 -11.55 -8.90
C ALA A 154 -12.44 -12.05 -8.55
N LYS A 155 -13.07 -12.79 -9.48
CA LYS A 155 -14.40 -13.38 -9.27
C LYS A 155 -14.42 -14.36 -8.09
N LEU A 156 -13.46 -15.27 -8.03
CA LEU A 156 -13.37 -16.25 -6.93
C LEU A 156 -13.13 -15.58 -5.59
N LEU A 157 -12.21 -14.63 -5.54
CA LEU A 157 -11.91 -13.87 -4.33
C LEU A 157 -13.14 -13.12 -3.82
N TYR A 158 -13.87 -12.41 -4.71
CA TYR A 158 -15.10 -11.73 -4.36
C TYR A 158 -16.16 -12.69 -3.77
N GLN A 159 -16.35 -13.86 -4.41
CA GLN A 159 -17.28 -14.87 -3.93
C GLN A 159 -16.89 -15.42 -2.56
N HIS A 160 -15.60 -15.68 -2.34
CA HIS A 160 -15.10 -16.22 -1.07
C HIS A 160 -15.21 -15.18 0.05
N LEU A 161 -14.86 -13.93 -0.21
CA LEU A 161 -15.07 -12.85 0.76
C LEU A 161 -16.55 -12.71 1.12
N THR A 162 -17.46 -12.77 0.14
CA THR A 162 -18.90 -12.65 0.36
C THR A 162 -19.45 -13.80 1.22
N ARG A 163 -18.86 -14.99 1.16
CA ARG A 163 -19.25 -16.14 2.02
C ARG A 163 -18.63 -16.07 3.40
N LEU A 164 -17.33 -15.77 3.48
CA LEU A 164 -16.55 -15.84 4.71
C LEU A 164 -16.83 -14.68 5.66
N MET A 165 -16.88 -13.44 5.15
CA MET A 165 -16.88 -12.24 5.98
C MET A 165 -18.12 -12.11 6.89
N PRO A 166 -19.35 -12.37 6.44
CA PRO A 166 -20.53 -12.28 7.30
C PRO A 166 -20.52 -13.24 8.50
N GLU A 167 -19.91 -14.41 8.34
CA GLU A 167 -19.81 -15.40 9.42
C GLU A 167 -18.82 -14.94 10.49
N HIS A 168 -17.67 -14.41 10.08
CA HIS A 168 -16.67 -13.86 11.00
C HIS A 168 -17.11 -12.54 11.67
N ALA A 169 -17.97 -11.76 11.01
CA ALA A 169 -18.57 -10.57 11.62
C ALA A 169 -19.47 -10.91 12.82
N LYS A 170 -20.18 -12.02 12.76
CA LYS A 170 -21.08 -12.47 13.84
C LYS A 170 -20.33 -13.00 15.06
N ASN A 171 -19.19 -13.65 14.86
CA ASN A 171 -18.44 -14.35 15.90
C ASN A 171 -17.48 -13.47 16.71
N SER A 172 -17.25 -12.25 16.30
CA SER A 172 -16.45 -11.32 17.06
C SER A 172 -17.39 -10.35 17.76
N GLU A 173 -17.32 -10.32 19.09
CA GLU A 173 -18.07 -9.40 19.93
C GLU A 173 -18.01 -7.99 19.37
N ALA A 174 -19.16 -7.42 19.12
CA ALA A 174 -19.26 -6.00 18.79
C ALA A 174 -18.55 -5.25 19.92
N ILE A 175 -17.53 -4.46 19.57
CA ILE A 175 -16.98 -3.48 20.52
C ILE A 175 -18.17 -2.62 20.90
N THR A 176 -18.64 -2.74 22.13
CA THR A 176 -19.75 -1.93 22.63
C THR A 176 -19.36 -0.46 22.47
N ALA A 177 -20.34 0.40 22.23
CA ALA A 177 -20.10 1.84 22.10
C ALA A 177 -19.30 2.38 23.31
N GLU A 178 -19.45 1.78 24.48
CA GLU A 178 -18.71 2.09 25.71
C GLU A 178 -17.22 1.73 25.61
N ALA A 179 -16.86 0.56 25.08
CA ALA A 179 -15.47 0.18 24.84
C ALA A 179 -14.81 1.04 23.74
N ALA A 180 -15.58 1.45 22.74
CA ALA A 180 -15.11 2.39 21.71
C ALA A 180 -14.88 3.79 22.28
N ILE A 181 -15.72 4.24 23.21
CA ILE A 181 -15.57 5.51 23.93
C ILE A 181 -14.38 5.42 24.90
N GLU A 182 -14.19 4.31 25.58
CA GLU A 182 -13.06 4.07 26.49
C GLU A 182 -11.74 3.97 25.72
N ALA A 183 -11.70 3.26 24.57
CA ALA A 183 -10.57 3.24 23.68
C ALA A 183 -10.29 4.62 23.04
N ALA A 184 -11.33 5.36 22.68
CA ALA A 184 -11.19 6.73 22.18
C ALA A 184 -10.70 7.70 23.26
N SER A 185 -11.11 7.52 24.53
CA SER A 185 -10.64 8.34 25.66
C SER A 185 -9.17 8.05 26.00
N HIS A 186 -8.66 6.85 25.75
CA HIS A 186 -7.23 6.53 25.84
C HIS A 186 -6.44 6.98 24.62
N LEU A 187 -7.05 7.17 23.44
CA LEU A 187 -6.43 7.71 22.24
C LEU A 187 -6.39 9.25 22.23
N THR A 188 -7.21 9.93 23.02
CA THR A 188 -7.17 11.41 23.17
C THR A 188 -5.97 11.92 23.95
N SER A 189 -5.09 11.06 24.45
CA SER A 189 -3.79 11.44 25.02
C SER A 189 -2.60 11.22 24.08
N VAL A 190 -2.82 10.72 22.87
CA VAL A 190 -1.85 10.77 21.79
C VAL A 190 -2.38 11.81 20.81
N ASP A 191 -1.87 13.02 20.92
CA ASP A 191 -2.04 14.05 19.90
C ASP A 191 -1.56 13.46 18.56
N VAL A 192 -2.50 12.97 17.74
CA VAL A 192 -2.29 12.89 16.31
C VAL A 192 -2.39 14.31 15.83
N GLU A 193 -1.29 15.05 15.95
CA GLU A 193 -1.13 16.32 15.24
C GLU A 193 -1.41 16.03 13.76
N GLN A 194 -2.57 16.47 13.29
CA GLN A 194 -2.72 16.71 11.85
C GLN A 194 -1.55 17.63 11.48
N PRO A 195 -0.81 17.35 10.40
CA PRO A 195 0.30 18.20 10.01
C PRO A 195 -0.21 19.61 9.83
N SER A 196 -0.02 20.42 10.87
CA SER A 196 -0.24 21.85 10.77
C SER A 196 0.96 22.41 10.02
N VAL A 197 0.76 23.45 9.21
CA VAL A 197 1.85 24.15 8.49
C VAL A 197 2.99 24.57 9.42
N ALA A 198 2.75 24.66 10.72
CA ALA A 198 3.77 24.96 11.72
C ALA A 198 4.78 23.81 11.92
N SER A 199 4.43 22.55 11.57
CA SER A 199 5.29 21.38 11.73
C SER A 199 6.00 20.96 10.43
N VAL A 200 5.53 21.42 9.26
CA VAL A 200 6.11 21.08 7.95
C VAL A 200 7.11 22.17 7.54
N ARG A 201 8.41 21.87 7.65
CA ARG A 201 9.48 22.74 7.12
C ARG A 201 9.78 22.31 5.69
N LEU A 202 9.10 22.92 4.73
CA LEU A 202 9.43 22.74 3.32
C LEU A 202 10.65 23.61 2.95
N SER A 203 11.50 23.06 2.07
CA SER A 203 12.49 23.88 1.36
C SER A 203 11.77 24.83 0.40
N ASP A 204 12.44 25.89 -0.02
CA ASP A 204 11.88 26.86 -0.97
C ASP A 204 11.49 26.17 -2.29
N GLU A 205 12.26 25.17 -2.70
CA GLU A 205 11.98 24.36 -3.88
C GLU A 205 10.73 23.50 -3.71
N ALA A 206 10.60 22.81 -2.57
CA ALA A 206 9.44 21.97 -2.28
C ALA A 206 8.17 22.82 -2.18
N ALA A 207 8.23 23.98 -1.52
CA ALA A 207 7.11 24.91 -1.45
C ALA A 207 6.73 25.44 -2.85
N THR A 208 7.73 25.82 -3.66
CA THR A 208 7.50 26.28 -5.04
C THR A 208 6.89 25.19 -5.91
N LEU A 209 7.41 23.97 -5.83
CA LEU A 209 6.91 22.79 -6.58
C LEU A 209 5.45 22.51 -6.20
N LEU A 210 5.15 22.47 -4.90
CA LEU A 210 3.79 22.23 -4.40
C LEU A 210 2.79 23.29 -4.88
N MET A 211 3.18 24.56 -4.85
CA MET A 211 2.34 25.66 -5.34
C MET A 211 2.09 25.57 -6.84
N LEU A 212 3.13 25.25 -7.65
CA LEU A 212 2.98 25.06 -9.08
C LEU A 212 2.04 23.91 -9.40
N THR A 213 2.18 22.81 -8.67
CA THR A 213 1.34 21.62 -8.85
C THR A 213 -0.12 21.92 -8.49
N ALA A 214 -0.37 22.69 -7.43
CA ALA A 214 -1.72 23.04 -6.98
C ALA A 214 -2.46 24.03 -7.92
N GLU A 215 -1.77 24.72 -8.82
CA GLU A 215 -2.38 25.67 -9.77
C GLU A 215 -3.13 25.01 -10.92
N ASP A 216 -2.98 23.71 -11.14
CA ASP A 216 -3.70 23.01 -12.21
C ASP A 216 -5.10 22.57 -11.74
N PRO A 217 -6.18 23.14 -12.32
CA PRO A 217 -7.54 22.75 -11.97
C PRO A 217 -7.95 21.37 -12.47
N SER A 218 -7.14 20.72 -13.32
CA SER A 218 -7.41 19.40 -13.89
C SER A 218 -6.88 18.25 -13.04
N GLY A 219 -6.16 18.56 -11.94
CA GLY A 219 -5.45 17.61 -11.11
C GLY A 219 -3.94 17.86 -11.21
N GLY A 220 -3.33 18.28 -10.10
CA GLY A 220 -1.91 18.63 -10.08
C GLY A 220 -1.01 17.42 -10.16
N GLU A 221 -0.13 17.36 -11.17
CA GLU A 221 0.82 16.29 -11.36
C GLU A 221 2.27 16.77 -11.35
N VAL A 222 3.15 15.93 -10.80
CA VAL A 222 4.61 16.09 -10.91
C VAL A 222 5.18 14.90 -11.66
N LEU A 223 6.00 15.17 -12.66
CA LEU A 223 6.66 14.15 -13.47
C LEU A 223 8.18 14.18 -13.23
N ILE A 224 8.78 13.03 -13.01
CA ILE A 224 10.23 12.81 -13.02
C ILE A 224 10.57 11.88 -14.18
N ALA A 225 11.16 12.43 -15.24
CA ALA A 225 11.61 11.65 -16.39
C ALA A 225 13.14 11.53 -16.39
N ARG A 226 13.67 10.30 -16.37
CA ARG A 226 15.11 10.02 -16.44
C ARG A 226 15.50 9.67 -17.87
N THR A 227 16.37 10.47 -18.47
CA THR A 227 16.85 10.31 -19.85
C THR A 227 18.36 10.22 -19.89
N PHE A 228 18.95 9.91 -21.06
CA PHE A 228 20.42 9.97 -21.25
C PHE A 228 20.99 11.38 -21.06
N GLY A 229 20.16 12.43 -21.17
CA GLY A 229 20.53 13.83 -20.98
C GLY A 229 20.35 14.35 -19.55
N GLY A 230 19.96 13.50 -18.59
CA GLY A 230 19.73 13.87 -17.19
C GLY A 230 18.30 13.62 -16.73
N THR A 231 18.01 14.10 -15.54
CA THR A 231 16.69 13.96 -14.89
C THR A 231 15.87 15.22 -15.12
N HIS A 232 14.69 15.08 -15.65
CA HIS A 232 13.71 16.15 -15.83
C HIS A 232 12.71 16.11 -14.68
N VAL A 233 12.49 17.22 -14.00
CA VAL A 233 11.41 17.39 -13.03
C VAL A 233 10.46 18.44 -13.58
N GLN A 234 9.18 18.09 -13.66
CA GLN A 234 8.14 18.91 -14.25
C GLN A 234 6.92 18.94 -13.31
N ALA A 235 6.39 20.13 -13.03
CA ALA A 235 5.12 20.32 -12.36
C ALA A 235 4.09 20.74 -13.41
N ASN A 236 3.06 19.92 -13.59
CA ASN A 236 2.09 20.08 -14.69
C ASN A 236 2.83 20.15 -16.05
N SER A 237 2.72 21.28 -16.75
CA SER A 237 3.44 21.49 -18.03
C SER A 237 4.73 22.31 -17.88
N THR A 238 5.15 22.62 -16.65
CA THR A 238 6.30 23.53 -16.40
C THR A 238 7.51 22.73 -15.91
N GLN A 239 8.60 22.76 -16.67
CA GLN A 239 9.88 22.20 -16.23
C GLN A 239 10.51 23.12 -15.18
N VAL A 240 10.94 22.54 -14.04
CA VAL A 240 11.44 23.30 -12.90
C VAL A 240 12.96 23.27 -12.77
N ASN A 241 13.63 22.20 -13.21
CA ASN A 241 15.08 22.04 -13.11
C ASN A 241 15.81 22.37 -14.42
N ARG A 242 17.10 22.73 -14.29
CA ARG A 242 18.01 22.89 -15.44
C ARG A 242 18.53 21.52 -15.86
N LEU A 243 18.51 21.26 -17.19
CA LEU A 243 19.04 20.04 -17.79
C LEU A 243 20.57 20.02 -17.74
N ASN A 244 21.15 18.83 -17.60
CA ASN A 244 22.61 18.60 -17.53
C ASN A 244 23.29 19.34 -16.35
N ASP A 245 22.51 19.79 -15.38
CA ASP A 245 23.01 20.33 -14.12
C ASP A 245 22.64 19.40 -12.96
N ARG A 246 23.57 18.52 -12.59
CA ARG A 246 23.38 17.53 -11.51
C ARG A 246 22.97 18.15 -10.18
N ARG A 247 23.37 19.38 -9.90
CA ARG A 247 23.03 20.06 -8.66
C ARG A 247 21.57 20.52 -8.69
N SER A 248 21.12 21.10 -9.80
CA SER A 248 19.72 21.45 -10.01
C SER A 248 18.83 20.20 -10.01
N GLU A 249 19.22 19.14 -10.72
CA GLU A 249 18.49 17.87 -10.73
C GLU A 249 18.31 17.30 -9.31
N ALA A 250 19.40 17.15 -8.54
CA ALA A 250 19.35 16.61 -7.17
C ALA A 250 18.46 17.44 -6.23
N LYS A 251 18.49 18.77 -6.36
CA LYS A 251 17.72 19.71 -5.56
C LYS A 251 16.21 19.54 -5.78
N TRP A 252 15.77 19.43 -7.04
CA TRP A 252 14.36 19.32 -7.37
C TRP A 252 13.82 17.89 -7.17
N VAL A 253 14.64 16.87 -7.41
CA VAL A 253 14.28 15.47 -7.04
C VAL A 253 14.08 15.35 -5.53
N LYS A 254 14.98 15.95 -4.73
CA LYS A 254 14.84 15.98 -3.27
C LYS A 254 13.56 16.70 -2.83
N ALA A 255 13.18 17.78 -3.49
CA ALA A 255 11.92 18.47 -3.23
C ALA A 255 10.70 17.55 -3.43
N VAL A 256 10.68 16.74 -4.48
CA VAL A 256 9.61 15.74 -4.70
C VAL A 256 9.60 14.69 -3.58
N GLU A 257 10.79 14.13 -3.23
CA GLU A 257 10.91 13.15 -2.14
C GLU A 257 10.41 13.69 -0.80
N ASP A 258 10.74 14.95 -0.47
CA ASP A 258 10.28 15.59 0.75
C ASP A 258 8.76 15.77 0.75
N LEU A 259 8.17 16.20 -0.37
CA LEU A 259 6.71 16.32 -0.49
C LEU A 259 5.99 14.98 -0.37
N VAL A 260 6.55 13.92 -0.92
CA VAL A 260 6.03 12.55 -0.74
C VAL A 260 6.19 12.11 0.72
N GLY A 261 7.34 12.37 1.34
CA GLY A 261 7.61 12.05 2.74
C GLY A 261 6.66 12.75 3.72
N TYR A 262 6.19 13.96 3.39
CA TYR A 262 5.17 14.67 4.16
C TYR A 262 3.73 14.32 3.78
N GLY A 263 3.53 13.39 2.82
CA GLY A 263 2.21 13.00 2.35
C GLY A 263 1.48 14.08 1.53
N LEU A 264 2.20 15.09 1.02
CA LEU A 264 1.65 16.17 0.21
C LEU A 264 1.57 15.85 -1.28
N LEU A 265 2.38 14.88 -1.74
CA LEU A 265 2.30 14.22 -3.03
C LEU A 265 2.15 12.72 -2.82
N LYS A 266 1.45 12.06 -3.74
CA LYS A 266 1.27 10.60 -3.79
C LYS A 266 1.80 10.09 -5.12
N GLU A 267 2.65 9.05 -5.07
CA GLU A 267 3.15 8.39 -6.26
C GLU A 267 2.04 7.66 -7.02
N LEU A 268 1.96 7.87 -8.34
CA LEU A 268 1.10 7.14 -9.25
C LEU A 268 1.93 6.11 -10.02
N GLY A 269 1.82 4.83 -9.65
CA GLY A 269 2.55 3.74 -10.31
C GLY A 269 3.78 3.28 -9.53
N TYR A 270 4.69 2.54 -10.20
CA TYR A 270 5.77 1.78 -9.54
C TYR A 270 7.18 2.25 -9.89
N LYS A 271 7.32 3.36 -10.63
CA LYS A 271 8.63 3.77 -11.15
C LYS A 271 9.19 5.05 -10.54
N GLY A 272 8.45 5.69 -9.62
CA GLY A 272 8.83 7.00 -9.09
C GLY A 272 8.92 8.07 -10.18
N GLU A 273 8.01 8.00 -11.16
CA GLU A 273 8.02 8.88 -12.35
C GLU A 273 6.86 9.88 -12.33
N VAL A 274 5.71 9.52 -11.77
CA VAL A 274 4.49 10.35 -11.75
C VAL A 274 3.96 10.46 -10.33
N PHE A 275 3.64 11.68 -9.91
CA PHE A 275 3.09 11.98 -8.59
C PHE A 275 1.88 12.90 -8.72
N GLU A 276 0.88 12.70 -7.89
CA GLU A 276 -0.34 13.49 -7.81
C GLU A 276 -0.38 14.24 -6.48
N ILE A 277 -0.88 15.47 -6.49
CA ILE A 277 -1.06 16.26 -5.28
C ILE A 277 -2.20 15.66 -4.44
N THR A 278 -1.98 15.57 -3.12
CA THR A 278 -2.99 15.07 -2.17
C THR A 278 -3.90 16.21 -1.69
N TYR A 279 -4.97 15.83 -0.97
CA TYR A 279 -5.82 16.83 -0.29
C TYR A 279 -5.02 17.73 0.67
N ASP A 280 -4.13 17.13 1.47
CA ASP A 280 -3.24 17.88 2.35
C ASP A 280 -2.25 18.75 1.57
N GLY A 281 -1.80 18.28 0.40
CA GLY A 281 -0.99 19.07 -0.53
C GLY A 281 -1.68 20.36 -0.97
N TYR A 282 -2.93 20.28 -1.42
CA TYR A 282 -3.72 21.47 -1.76
C TYR A 282 -3.90 22.41 -0.57
N ARG A 283 -4.23 21.86 0.60
CA ARG A 283 -4.42 22.66 1.82
C ARG A 283 -3.15 23.41 2.23
N ILE A 284 -1.98 22.76 2.17
CA ILE A 284 -0.68 23.39 2.47
C ILE A 284 -0.31 24.45 1.41
N ALA A 285 -0.55 24.18 0.13
CA ALA A 285 -0.33 25.13 -0.95
C ALA A 285 -1.15 26.42 -0.74
N ASP A 286 -2.44 26.30 -0.40
CA ASP A 286 -3.31 27.44 -0.09
C ASP A 286 -2.80 28.26 1.11
N GLU A 287 -2.27 27.60 2.13
CA GLU A 287 -1.68 28.29 3.28
C GLU A 287 -0.38 28.99 2.94
N LEU A 288 0.47 28.43 2.09
CA LEU A 288 1.68 29.11 1.58
C LEU A 288 1.31 30.39 0.83
N VAL A 289 0.27 30.33 0.00
CA VAL A 289 -0.27 31.54 -0.69
C VAL A 289 -0.77 32.58 0.32
N LYS A 290 -1.56 32.16 1.31
CA LYS A 290 -2.09 33.07 2.36
C LYS A 290 -0.98 33.72 3.18
N ARG A 291 0.13 33.04 3.41
CA ARG A 291 1.33 33.56 4.12
C ARG A 291 2.20 34.46 3.25
N GLY A 292 1.87 34.60 1.96
CA GLY A 292 2.61 35.46 1.03
C GLY A 292 3.94 34.84 0.58
N PHE A 293 4.06 33.47 0.60
CA PHE A 293 5.24 32.82 0.08
C PHE A 293 5.44 33.15 -1.40
N LYS A 294 6.64 33.57 -1.76
CA LYS A 294 7.01 33.86 -3.16
C LYS A 294 7.72 32.66 -3.75
N LYS A 295 7.23 32.18 -4.90
CA LYS A 295 7.89 31.09 -5.64
C LYS A 295 9.35 31.44 -5.94
N THR A 296 10.23 30.48 -5.71
CA THR A 296 11.64 30.58 -6.11
C THR A 296 11.74 30.62 -7.63
N ALA A 297 12.73 31.33 -8.17
CA ALA A 297 13.01 31.35 -9.61
C ALA A 297 13.30 29.91 -10.08
N LEU A 298 12.66 29.52 -11.19
CA LEU A 298 12.87 28.20 -11.79
C LEU A 298 14.25 28.14 -12.44
N ASP A 299 14.97 27.06 -12.21
CA ASP A 299 16.31 26.85 -12.80
C ASP A 299 16.25 26.74 -14.33
N SER A 300 15.11 26.33 -14.89
CA SER A 300 14.87 26.21 -16.34
C SER A 300 14.83 27.54 -17.08
N GLN A 301 14.63 28.65 -16.38
CA GLN A 301 14.49 29.99 -16.98
C GLN A 301 15.79 30.82 -16.97
N SER A 302 16.92 30.26 -16.52
CA SER A 302 18.21 30.96 -16.41
C SER A 302 19.26 30.46 -17.42
#